data_55a340f0adfdb5fd71f6cb75ce7b4009
#
_entry.id   55a340f0adfdb5fd71f6cb75ce7b4009
#
_cell.length_a   1.000
_cell.length_b   1.000
_cell.length_c   1.000
_cell.angle_alpha   90.00
_cell.angle_beta   90.00
_cell.angle_gamma   90.00
#
_symmetry.space_group_name_H-M   'P 1'
#
loop_
_entity.id
_entity.type
_entity.pdbx_description
1 polymer ?
#
loop_
_entity_poly.entity_id
_entity_poly.type
_entity_poly.pdbx_seq_one_letter_code
_entity_poly.pdbx_strand_id
1 'polypeptide(L)' 'MKFKIFSLSLFALSVVAFSSCKKDYTCTCTTTVAGVSKTNAHDLPNQHYSDAKSACDRFESDANNGGIGTTNCHL' A
#
# COMPACT_ATOMS: atom_id res chain seq x y z
N MET A 1 17.42 -33.81 -20.59
CA MET A 1 17.26 -32.51 -21.20
C MET A 1 15.93 -31.86 -20.83
N LYS A 2 14.83 -32.58 -20.95
CA LYS A 2 13.53 -32.03 -20.58
C LYS A 2 13.43 -31.60 -19.12
N PHE A 3 14.11 -32.33 -18.25
CA PHE A 3 14.12 -32.01 -16.81
C PHE A 3 14.78 -30.67 -16.50
N LYS A 4 15.84 -30.33 -17.19
CA LYS A 4 16.54 -29.07 -16.98
C LYS A 4 15.67 -27.89 -17.39
N ILE A 5 14.98 -28.01 -18.51
CA ILE A 5 14.08 -26.97 -18.99
C ILE A 5 12.93 -26.78 -18.02
N PHE A 6 12.39 -27.89 -17.50
CA PHE A 6 11.31 -27.85 -16.53
C PHE A 6 11.75 -27.17 -15.23
N SER A 7 12.94 -27.51 -14.77
CA SER A 7 13.49 -26.91 -13.55
C SER A 7 13.71 -25.41 -13.70
N LEU A 8 14.20 -24.99 -14.84
CA LEU A 8 14.39 -23.57 -15.13
C LEU A 8 13.07 -22.81 -15.19
N SER A 9 12.05 -23.41 -15.78
CA SER A 9 10.72 -22.80 -15.86
C SER A 9 10.12 -22.62 -14.48
N LEU A 10 10.23 -23.60 -13.62
CA LEU A 10 9.74 -23.51 -12.25
C LEU A 10 10.46 -22.42 -11.46
N PHE A 11 11.76 -22.34 -11.64
CA PHE A 11 12.54 -21.30 -10.97
C PHE A 11 12.14 -19.89 -11.43
N ALA A 12 11.96 -19.73 -12.72
CA ALA A 12 11.54 -18.45 -13.28
C ALA A 12 10.16 -18.02 -12.76
N LEU A 13 9.24 -18.97 -12.66
CA LEU A 13 7.91 -18.70 -12.10
C LEU A 13 7.98 -18.27 -10.65
N SER A 14 8.85 -18.87 -9.86
CA SER A 14 9.04 -18.49 -8.46
C SER A 14 9.55 -17.06 -8.33
N VAL A 15 10.48 -16.66 -9.14
CA VAL A 15 11.03 -15.31 -9.15
C VAL A 15 9.96 -14.30 -9.58
N VAL A 16 9.19 -14.62 -10.60
CA VAL A 16 8.11 -13.75 -11.06
C VAL A 16 7.03 -13.60 -9.98
N ALA A 17 6.70 -14.68 -9.28
CA ALA A 17 5.73 -14.63 -8.19
C ALA A 17 6.19 -13.68 -7.08
N PHE A 18 7.48 -13.68 -6.75
CA PHE A 18 8.02 -12.75 -5.76
C PHE A 18 7.95 -11.31 -6.21
N SER A 19 8.38 -11.03 -7.44
CA SER A 19 8.39 -9.67 -7.96
C SER A 19 6.99 -9.12 -8.24
N SER A 20 6.01 -10.01 -8.43
CA SER A 20 4.62 -9.63 -8.70
C SER A 20 3.73 -9.67 -7.46
N CYS A 21 4.31 -9.84 -6.28
CA CYS A 21 3.53 -9.97 -5.05
C CYS A 21 2.80 -8.68 -4.75
N LYS A 22 1.48 -8.73 -4.82
CA LYS A 22 0.59 -7.64 -4.47
C LYS A 22 -0.28 -8.06 -3.32
N LYS A 23 -0.66 -7.11 -2.52
CA LYS A 23 -1.51 -7.34 -1.36
C LYS A 23 -2.62 -6.30 -1.29
N ASP A 24 -3.60 -6.58 -0.49
CA ASP A 24 -4.57 -5.57 -0.09
C ASP A 24 -4.00 -4.82 1.10
N TYR A 25 -3.91 -3.52 0.98
CA TYR A 25 -3.50 -2.64 2.05
C TYR A 25 -4.65 -1.75 2.46
N THR A 26 -4.56 -1.22 3.66
CA THR A 26 -5.53 -0.24 4.15
C THR A 26 -4.75 0.95 4.68
N CYS A 27 -5.03 2.14 4.15
CA CYS A 27 -4.49 3.38 4.64
C CYS A 27 -5.42 3.94 5.71
N THR A 28 -4.97 3.97 6.94
CA THR A 28 -5.76 4.49 8.06
C THR A 28 -5.31 5.91 8.35
N CYS A 29 -6.22 6.85 8.24
CA CYS A 29 -5.97 8.26 8.47
C CYS A 29 -6.73 8.73 9.70
N THR A 30 -6.03 9.40 10.60
CA THR A 30 -6.63 10.02 11.78
C THR A 30 -6.48 11.53 11.66
N THR A 31 -7.60 12.21 11.68
CA THR A 31 -7.65 13.69 11.61
C THR A 31 -8.06 14.22 12.96
N THR A 32 -7.27 15.15 13.49
CA THR A 32 -7.53 15.80 14.76
C THR A 32 -7.82 17.28 14.50
N VAL A 33 -8.99 17.72 14.93
CA VAL A 33 -9.43 19.12 14.82
C VAL A 33 -9.96 19.56 16.19
N ALA A 34 -9.36 20.58 16.75
CA ALA A 34 -9.79 21.15 18.03
C ALA A 34 -9.95 20.10 19.15
N GLY A 35 -9.05 19.14 19.20
CA GLY A 35 -9.06 18.08 20.20
C GLY A 35 -9.98 16.91 19.88
N VAL A 36 -10.69 16.95 18.76
CA VAL A 36 -11.57 15.86 18.32
C VAL A 36 -10.89 15.09 17.20
N SER A 37 -10.76 13.80 17.37
CA SER A 37 -10.13 12.93 16.40
C SER A 37 -11.16 12.07 15.66
N LYS A 38 -11.00 11.93 14.35
CA LYS A 38 -11.77 11.02 13.52
C LYS A 38 -10.84 10.15 12.72
N THR A 39 -11.17 8.88 12.62
CA THR A 39 -10.38 7.92 11.89
C THR A 39 -11.16 7.43 10.67
N ASN A 40 -10.51 7.47 9.52
CA ASN A 40 -11.05 6.94 8.26
C ASN A 40 -10.07 5.92 7.70
N ALA A 41 -10.61 4.88 7.09
CA ALA A 41 -9.82 3.85 6.44
C ALA A 41 -10.09 3.87 4.94
N HIS A 42 -9.03 3.81 4.15
CA HIS A 42 -9.09 3.76 2.69
C HIS A 42 -8.52 2.42 2.22
N ASP A 43 -9.31 1.66 1.52
CA ASP A 43 -8.87 0.38 0.98
C ASP A 43 -7.99 0.60 -0.24
N LEU A 44 -6.87 -0.09 -0.26
CA LEU A 44 -5.92 -0.07 -1.38
C LEU A 44 -5.73 -1.52 -1.84
N PRO A 45 -6.67 -2.05 -2.62
CA PRO A 45 -6.62 -3.45 -3.02
C PRO A 45 -5.59 -3.69 -4.10
N ASN A 46 -4.96 -4.85 -4.04
CA ASN A 46 -4.07 -5.34 -5.08
C ASN A 46 -2.93 -4.36 -5.39
N GLN A 47 -2.21 -3.93 -4.37
CA GLN A 47 -1.13 -2.96 -4.48
C GLN A 47 0.20 -3.56 -4.09
N HIS A 48 1.29 -3.05 -4.68
CA HIS A 48 2.61 -3.22 -4.13
C HIS A 48 2.77 -2.32 -2.91
N TYR A 49 3.62 -2.72 -1.98
CA TYR A 49 3.82 -1.95 -0.75
C TYR A 49 4.24 -0.50 -1.05
N SER A 50 5.19 -0.30 -1.95
CA SER A 50 5.66 1.04 -2.31
C SER A 50 4.56 1.92 -2.88
N ASP A 51 3.68 1.34 -3.70
CA ASP A 51 2.55 2.05 -4.29
C ASP A 51 1.50 2.39 -3.22
N ALA A 52 1.21 1.44 -2.35
CA ALA A 52 0.27 1.67 -1.25
C ALA A 52 0.79 2.74 -0.29
N LYS A 53 2.07 2.70 0.03
CA LYS A 53 2.69 3.69 0.89
C LYS A 53 2.64 5.08 0.25
N SER A 54 2.95 5.19 -1.02
CA SER A 54 2.88 6.47 -1.75
C SER A 54 1.46 7.02 -1.78
N ALA A 55 0.47 6.18 -2.00
CA ALA A 55 -0.93 6.58 -1.98
C ALA A 55 -1.35 7.07 -0.59
N CYS A 56 -0.95 6.35 0.44
CA CYS A 56 -1.26 6.70 1.81
C CYS A 56 -0.61 8.03 2.21
N ASP A 57 0.64 8.24 1.83
CA ASP A 57 1.35 9.50 2.07
C ASP A 57 0.69 10.67 1.34
N ARG A 58 0.15 10.41 0.16
CA ARG A 58 -0.58 11.42 -0.61
C ARG A 58 -1.89 11.81 0.06
N PHE A 59 -2.63 10.86 0.60
CA PHE A 59 -3.83 11.15 1.37
C PHE A 59 -3.52 12.06 2.56
N GLU A 60 -2.44 11.78 3.26
CA GLU A 60 -2.01 12.60 4.39
C GLU A 60 -1.66 14.03 3.95
N SER A 61 -0.87 14.15 2.89
CA SER A 61 -0.45 15.43 2.36
C SER A 61 -1.65 16.26 1.88
N ASP A 62 -2.55 15.66 1.13
CA ASP A 62 -3.73 16.35 0.62
C ASP A 62 -4.65 16.80 1.74
N ALA A 63 -4.84 15.95 2.74
CA ALA A 63 -5.66 16.29 3.89
C ALA A 63 -5.08 17.46 4.70
N ASN A 64 -3.76 17.49 4.87
CA ASN A 64 -3.09 18.56 5.60
C ASN A 64 -3.06 19.87 4.81
N ASN A 65 -3.01 19.81 3.49
CA ASN A 65 -2.97 21.00 2.64
C ASN A 65 -4.33 21.71 2.55
N GLY A 66 -5.41 20.96 2.56
CA GLY A 66 -6.74 21.52 2.39
C GLY A 66 -7.58 21.56 3.65
N GLY A 67 -7.07 21.00 4.73
CA GLY A 67 -7.84 20.77 5.95
C GLY A 67 -7.57 21.73 7.08
N ILE A 68 -8.49 21.72 8.02
CA ILE A 68 -8.37 22.37 9.31
C ILE A 68 -7.95 21.30 10.31
N GLY A 69 -6.74 21.41 10.87
CA GLY A 69 -6.25 20.43 11.82
C GLY A 69 -5.12 19.59 11.25
N THR A 70 -4.84 18.48 11.90
CA THR A 70 -3.70 17.62 11.56
C THR A 70 -4.19 16.23 11.19
N THR A 71 -3.69 15.70 10.07
CA THR A 71 -4.01 14.35 9.61
C THR A 71 -2.74 13.51 9.57
N ASN A 72 -2.82 12.32 10.15
CA ASN A 72 -1.78 11.31 10.09
C ASN A 72 -2.34 10.05 9.44
N CYS A 73 -1.64 9.57 8.43
CA CYS A 73 -2.04 8.36 7.72
C CYS A 73 -0.93 7.31 7.82
N HIS A 74 -1.31 6.06 7.91
CA HIS A 74 -0.37 4.95 7.92
C HIS A 74 -1.03 3.69 7.36
N LEU A 75 -0.19 2.80 6.85
CA LEU A 75 -0.62 1.48 6.41
C LEU A 75 -0.80 0.53 7.59
#